data_b8585b8e1f0e205f16076392ad284d48
#
_entry.id   b8585b8e1f0e205f16076392ad284d48
#
_cell.length_a   1.000
_cell.length_b   1.000
_cell.length_c   1.000
_cell.angle_alpha   90.00
_cell.angle_beta   90.00
_cell.angle_gamma   90.00
#
_symmetry.space_group_name_H-M   'P 1'
#
loop_
_entity.id
_entity.type
_entity.pdbx_description
1 polymer ?
#
loop_
_entity_poly.entity_id
_entity_poly.type
_entity_poly.pdbx_seq_one_letter_code
_entity_poly.pdbx_strand_id
1 'polypeptide(L)'
;MSNKDGGRSWKRLGPEARREQILAAARGLFEKAGYDAISMSDVAAAAEVTRGLVHHYFGSKRELYLEVVRSVLAEAPALVAPEGVGSLEELVQRNANVVLDYFSSNRGMLLAIAPSGDLGRDPEVAALAEVAREAAIDQIVANHFGAAEAPPEARLVIRAFFGLVEAACREWLFRRRATRAQVEALLAQAILALMRDALPAVLAAGKRTSRAA
;
A
#
# COMPACT_ATOMS: atom_id res chain seq x y z
N MET A 1 -45.37 -36.89 -6.87
CA MET A 1 -43.90 -36.87 -6.86
C MET A 1 -43.47 -35.55 -7.52
N SER A 2 -43.17 -34.57 -6.71
CA SER A 2 -42.88 -33.19 -7.16
C SER A 2 -41.38 -32.97 -7.13
N ASN A 3 -40.80 -32.82 -8.30
CA ASN A 3 -39.37 -32.57 -8.49
C ASN A 3 -39.08 -31.08 -8.21
N LYS A 4 -38.49 -30.76 -7.07
CA LYS A 4 -37.98 -29.42 -6.77
C LYS A 4 -36.56 -29.33 -7.31
N ASP A 5 -36.41 -28.94 -8.56
CA ASP A 5 -35.17 -28.44 -9.11
C ASP A 5 -34.88 -27.09 -8.48
N GLY A 6 -33.96 -27.11 -7.51
CA GLY A 6 -33.37 -25.91 -6.94
C GLY A 6 -32.44 -25.23 -7.93
N GLY A 7 -32.97 -24.52 -8.93
CA GLY A 7 -32.23 -23.72 -9.88
C GLY A 7 -31.44 -22.63 -9.15
N ARG A 8 -30.13 -22.81 -9.00
CA ARG A 8 -29.24 -21.70 -8.70
C ARG A 8 -29.44 -20.64 -9.77
N SER A 9 -30.13 -19.57 -9.42
CA SER A 9 -30.26 -18.38 -10.25
C SER A 9 -28.88 -17.78 -10.41
N TRP A 10 -28.22 -18.04 -11.53
CA TRP A 10 -27.01 -17.37 -11.96
C TRP A 10 -27.38 -15.92 -12.30
N LYS A 11 -27.33 -15.02 -11.31
CA LYS A 11 -27.36 -13.57 -11.59
C LYS A 11 -26.21 -13.29 -12.56
N ARG A 12 -26.55 -12.98 -13.82
CA ARG A 12 -25.56 -12.49 -14.78
C ARG A 12 -24.99 -11.18 -14.22
N LEU A 13 -23.76 -11.25 -13.72
CA LEU A 13 -23.05 -10.05 -13.31
C LEU A 13 -22.87 -9.13 -14.52
N GLY A 14 -23.08 -7.84 -14.33
CA GLY A 14 -22.72 -6.83 -15.32
C GLY A 14 -21.20 -6.83 -15.61
N PRO A 15 -20.77 -6.19 -16.71
CA PRO A 15 -19.35 -6.18 -17.12
C PRO A 15 -18.41 -5.70 -16.01
N GLU A 16 -18.73 -4.62 -15.32
CA GLU A 16 -17.90 -4.07 -14.23
C GLU A 16 -17.79 -5.05 -13.04
N ALA A 17 -18.92 -5.60 -12.58
CA ALA A 17 -18.89 -6.57 -11.49
C ALA A 17 -18.12 -7.86 -11.87
N ARG A 18 -18.12 -8.23 -13.15
CA ARG A 18 -17.33 -9.35 -13.65
C ARG A 18 -15.83 -9.02 -13.68
N ARG A 19 -15.47 -7.80 -14.09
CA ARG A 19 -14.09 -7.32 -14.07
C ARG A 19 -13.55 -7.31 -12.64
N GLU A 20 -14.30 -6.80 -11.69
CA GLU A 20 -13.95 -6.79 -10.27
C GLU A 20 -13.80 -8.20 -9.69
N GLN A 21 -14.69 -9.14 -10.05
CA GLN A 21 -14.58 -10.53 -9.64
C GLN A 21 -13.26 -11.16 -10.08
N ILE A 22 -12.85 -10.94 -11.33
CA ILE A 22 -11.58 -11.46 -11.87
C ILE A 22 -10.40 -10.80 -11.16
N LEU A 23 -10.45 -9.48 -10.96
CA LEU A 23 -9.40 -8.72 -10.28
C LEU A 23 -9.20 -9.19 -8.83
N ALA A 24 -10.30 -9.40 -8.10
CA ALA A 24 -10.27 -9.90 -6.72
C ALA A 24 -9.69 -11.32 -6.64
N ALA A 25 -10.05 -12.21 -7.56
CA ALA A 25 -9.48 -13.55 -7.65
C ALA A 25 -7.97 -13.51 -7.93
N ALA A 26 -7.55 -12.69 -8.90
CA ALA A 26 -6.13 -12.50 -9.23
C ALA A 26 -5.33 -11.96 -8.03
N ARG A 27 -5.86 -10.95 -7.33
CA ARG A 27 -5.26 -10.39 -6.11
C ARG A 27 -5.03 -11.47 -5.06
N GLY A 28 -6.05 -12.28 -4.75
CA GLY A 28 -5.93 -13.35 -3.77
C GLY A 28 -4.90 -14.42 -4.12
N LEU A 29 -4.71 -14.71 -5.42
CA LEU A 29 -3.71 -15.64 -5.89
C LEU A 29 -2.30 -15.05 -5.84
N PHE A 30 -2.10 -13.83 -6.35
CA PHE A 30 -0.80 -13.15 -6.33
C PHE A 30 -0.32 -12.85 -4.91
N GLU A 31 -1.23 -12.53 -3.98
CA GLU A 31 -0.92 -12.35 -2.56
C GLU A 31 -0.33 -13.62 -1.93
N LYS A 32 -0.85 -14.78 -2.30
CA LYS A 32 -0.45 -16.07 -1.71
C LYS A 32 0.80 -16.67 -2.32
N ALA A 33 0.93 -16.62 -3.64
CA ALA A 33 1.93 -17.39 -4.37
C ALA A 33 2.90 -16.54 -5.22
N GLY A 34 2.67 -15.22 -5.31
CA GLY A 34 3.48 -14.31 -6.11
C GLY A 34 3.20 -14.38 -7.60
N TYR A 35 3.85 -13.48 -8.35
CA TYR A 35 3.59 -13.29 -9.78
C TYR A 35 3.91 -14.54 -10.62
N ASP A 36 5.12 -15.10 -10.47
CA ASP A 36 5.61 -16.16 -11.39
C ASP A 36 4.81 -17.45 -11.30
N ALA A 37 4.35 -17.80 -10.10
CA ALA A 37 3.66 -19.06 -9.83
C ALA A 37 2.21 -19.11 -10.37
N ILE A 38 1.59 -17.99 -10.70
CA ILE A 38 0.17 -17.90 -11.10
C ILE A 38 0.05 -17.74 -12.62
N SER A 39 -0.86 -18.51 -13.24
CA SER A 39 -1.23 -18.39 -14.65
C SER A 39 -2.59 -17.72 -14.83
N MET A 40 -2.88 -17.25 -16.07
CA MET A 40 -4.22 -16.75 -16.44
C MET A 40 -5.31 -17.83 -16.32
N SER A 41 -4.94 -19.10 -16.42
CA SER A 41 -5.85 -20.24 -16.23
C SER A 41 -6.21 -20.42 -14.75
N ASP A 42 -5.25 -20.21 -13.82
CA ASP A 42 -5.50 -20.27 -12.39
C ASP A 42 -6.45 -19.14 -11.96
N VAL A 43 -6.24 -17.94 -12.51
CA VAL A 43 -7.14 -16.81 -12.28
C VAL A 43 -8.54 -17.11 -12.81
N ALA A 44 -8.65 -17.67 -14.00
CA ALA A 44 -9.93 -18.04 -14.59
C ALA A 44 -10.69 -19.06 -13.73
N ALA A 45 -9.98 -20.08 -13.24
CA ALA A 45 -10.54 -21.09 -12.35
C ALA A 45 -10.99 -20.49 -11.02
N ALA A 46 -10.17 -19.64 -10.40
CA ALA A 46 -10.50 -18.98 -9.13
C ALA A 46 -11.67 -17.98 -9.25
N ALA A 47 -11.79 -17.33 -10.41
CA ALA A 47 -12.89 -16.40 -10.71
C ALA A 47 -14.14 -17.10 -11.27
N GLU A 48 -14.12 -18.43 -11.44
CA GLU A 48 -15.21 -19.22 -12.05
C GLU A 48 -15.62 -18.68 -13.44
N VAL A 49 -14.62 -18.34 -14.28
CA VAL A 49 -14.82 -17.82 -15.64
C VAL A 49 -13.94 -18.58 -16.65
N THR A 50 -14.14 -18.32 -17.94
CA THR A 50 -13.25 -18.87 -18.96
C THR A 50 -11.94 -18.07 -19.06
N ARG A 51 -10.83 -18.72 -19.44
CA ARG A 51 -9.55 -18.04 -19.68
C ARG A 51 -9.68 -16.94 -20.76
N GLY A 52 -10.48 -17.19 -21.80
CA GLY A 52 -10.75 -16.18 -22.84
C GLY A 52 -11.39 -14.92 -22.29
N LEU A 53 -12.26 -15.04 -21.27
CA LEU A 53 -12.88 -13.89 -20.63
C LEU A 53 -11.86 -13.09 -19.80
N VAL A 54 -10.91 -13.75 -19.12
CA VAL A 54 -9.83 -13.05 -18.40
C VAL A 54 -8.97 -12.27 -19.39
N HIS A 55 -8.60 -12.87 -20.52
CA HIS A 55 -7.87 -12.17 -21.59
C HIS A 55 -8.67 -11.01 -22.20
N HIS A 56 -9.97 -11.17 -22.35
CA HIS A 56 -10.84 -10.10 -22.87
C HIS A 56 -10.82 -8.84 -21.97
N TYR A 57 -10.84 -9.02 -20.65
CA TYR A 57 -10.86 -7.89 -19.70
C TYR A 57 -9.49 -7.27 -19.44
N PHE A 58 -8.44 -8.07 -19.45
CA PHE A 58 -7.13 -7.66 -18.93
C PHE A 58 -5.97 -7.84 -19.93
N GLY A 59 -6.22 -8.37 -21.12
CA GLY A 59 -5.20 -8.57 -22.13
C GLY A 59 -4.17 -9.64 -21.73
N SER A 60 -3.17 -9.29 -20.94
CA SER A 60 -2.08 -10.16 -20.52
C SER A 60 -2.02 -10.37 -19.01
N LYS A 61 -1.26 -11.38 -18.58
CA LYS A 61 -0.96 -11.61 -17.15
C LYS A 61 -0.28 -10.37 -16.51
N ARG A 62 0.60 -9.71 -17.27
CA ARG A 62 1.31 -8.51 -16.81
C ARG A 62 0.35 -7.34 -16.61
N GLU A 63 -0.55 -7.10 -17.54
CA GLU A 63 -1.57 -6.04 -17.42
C GLU A 63 -2.52 -6.30 -16.24
N LEU A 64 -3.00 -7.54 -16.09
CA LEU A 64 -3.78 -7.94 -14.93
C LEU A 64 -3.03 -7.70 -13.62
N TYR A 65 -1.73 -8.05 -13.57
CA TYR A 65 -0.92 -7.83 -12.38
C TYR A 65 -0.76 -6.34 -12.05
N LEU A 66 -0.51 -5.49 -13.04
CA LEU A 66 -0.44 -4.04 -12.85
C LEU A 66 -1.75 -3.44 -12.34
N GLU A 67 -2.90 -3.96 -12.79
CA GLU A 67 -4.20 -3.56 -12.24
C GLU A 67 -4.35 -3.98 -10.77
N VAL A 68 -3.88 -5.17 -10.39
CA VAL A 68 -3.84 -5.62 -8.99
C VAL A 68 -2.93 -4.71 -8.16
N VAL A 69 -1.74 -4.37 -8.66
CA VAL A 69 -0.83 -3.41 -7.99
C VAL A 69 -1.52 -2.07 -7.76
N ARG A 70 -2.16 -1.51 -8.81
CA ARG A 70 -2.91 -0.24 -8.71
C ARG A 70 -4.01 -0.34 -7.64
N SER A 71 -4.78 -1.44 -7.62
CA SER A 71 -5.85 -1.61 -6.64
C SER A 71 -5.34 -1.67 -5.20
N VAL A 72 -4.22 -2.37 -4.96
CA VAL A 72 -3.60 -2.45 -3.63
C VAL A 72 -3.09 -1.07 -3.20
N LEU A 73 -2.38 -0.35 -4.08
CA LEU A 73 -1.85 0.97 -3.75
C LEU A 73 -2.94 2.03 -3.54
N ALA A 74 -4.07 1.91 -4.27
CA ALA A 74 -5.21 2.80 -4.09
C ALA A 74 -5.95 2.62 -2.75
N GLU A 75 -5.80 1.46 -2.12
CA GLU A 75 -6.35 1.17 -0.78
C GLU A 75 -5.42 1.61 0.36
N ALA A 76 -4.27 2.23 0.03
CA ALA A 76 -3.39 2.75 1.07
C ALA A 76 -4.17 3.70 2.00
N PRO A 77 -4.05 3.52 3.32
CA PRO A 77 -4.88 4.28 4.25
C PRO A 77 -4.53 5.76 4.21
N ALA A 78 -5.55 6.59 4.15
CA ALA A 78 -5.39 8.02 4.36
C ALA A 78 -5.03 8.26 5.83
N LEU A 79 -3.81 8.74 6.08
CA LEU A 79 -3.37 9.16 7.40
C LEU A 79 -3.91 10.58 7.66
N VAL A 80 -5.13 10.67 8.15
CA VAL A 80 -5.77 11.94 8.50
C VAL A 80 -5.63 12.15 9.99
N ALA A 81 -5.35 13.39 10.41
CA ALA A 81 -5.56 13.78 11.80
C ALA A 81 -7.07 13.82 12.05
N PRO A 82 -7.66 12.89 12.79
CA PRO A 82 -9.08 12.95 13.08
C PRO A 82 -9.37 14.17 13.97
N GLU A 83 -10.31 14.99 13.57
CA GLU A 83 -10.87 16.01 14.46
C GLU A 83 -11.32 15.31 15.76
N GLY A 84 -10.83 15.79 16.91
CA GLY A 84 -11.24 15.27 18.23
C GLY A 84 -10.38 14.14 18.82
N VAL A 85 -9.16 13.91 18.33
CA VAL A 85 -8.19 13.02 19.02
C VAL A 85 -7.59 13.73 20.24
N GLY A 86 -7.57 13.04 21.39
CA GLY A 86 -7.21 13.66 22.68
C GLY A 86 -5.74 14.08 22.78
N SER A 87 -4.78 13.29 22.20
CA SER A 87 -3.35 13.62 22.24
C SER A 87 -2.65 13.25 20.94
N LEU A 88 -1.46 13.85 20.72
CA LEU A 88 -0.60 13.52 19.57
C LEU A 88 -0.15 12.05 19.63
N GLU A 89 0.14 11.53 20.81
CA GLU A 89 0.52 10.15 21.02
C GLU A 89 -0.59 9.18 20.61
N GLU A 90 -1.84 9.46 20.98
CA GLU A 90 -2.99 8.65 20.57
C GLU A 90 -3.21 8.68 19.06
N LEU A 91 -3.05 9.84 18.42
CA LEU A 91 -3.12 9.98 16.97
C LEU A 91 -2.06 9.15 16.28
N VAL A 92 -0.81 9.25 16.72
CA VAL A 92 0.32 8.52 16.16
C VAL A 92 0.14 7.01 16.33
N GLN A 93 -0.32 6.57 17.51
CA GLN A 93 -0.60 5.16 17.80
C GLN A 93 -1.70 4.59 16.87
N ARG A 94 -2.78 5.35 16.70
CA ARG A 94 -3.87 4.98 15.78
C ARG A 94 -3.37 4.85 14.35
N ASN A 95 -2.63 5.83 13.85
CA ASN A 95 -2.09 5.82 12.49
C ASN A 95 -1.09 4.67 12.29
N ALA A 96 -0.24 4.38 13.28
CA ALA A 96 0.65 3.22 13.22
C ALA A 96 -0.14 1.90 13.08
N ASN A 97 -1.21 1.72 13.84
CA ASN A 97 -2.05 0.53 13.74
C ASN A 97 -2.71 0.39 12.35
N VAL A 98 -3.26 1.47 11.82
CA VAL A 98 -3.88 1.49 10.48
C VAL A 98 -2.86 1.11 9.39
N VAL A 99 -1.65 1.64 9.45
CA VAL A 99 -0.55 1.29 8.54
C VAL A 99 -0.17 -0.19 8.67
N LEU A 100 0.00 -0.68 9.90
CA LEU A 100 0.38 -2.08 10.14
C LEU A 100 -0.70 -3.06 9.69
N ASP A 101 -1.98 -2.73 9.86
CA ASP A 101 -3.11 -3.54 9.37
C ASP A 101 -3.10 -3.60 7.83
N TYR A 102 -2.87 -2.48 7.16
CA TYR A 102 -2.74 -2.43 5.70
C TYR A 102 -1.57 -3.29 5.20
N PHE A 103 -0.37 -3.17 5.80
CA PHE A 103 0.78 -3.99 5.44
C PHE A 103 0.56 -5.47 5.72
N SER A 104 -0.11 -5.83 6.83
CA SER A 104 -0.44 -7.21 7.16
C SER A 104 -1.43 -7.83 6.17
N SER A 105 -2.44 -7.08 5.77
CA SER A 105 -3.48 -7.53 4.84
C SER A 105 -3.01 -7.67 3.39
N ASN A 106 -1.96 -6.94 3.01
CA ASN A 106 -1.40 -6.90 1.65
C ASN A 106 0.08 -7.32 1.61
N ARG A 107 0.51 -8.15 2.54
CA ARG A 107 1.93 -8.41 2.78
C ARG A 107 2.68 -8.95 1.55
N GLY A 108 2.08 -9.90 0.81
CA GLY A 108 2.69 -10.52 -0.36
C GLY A 108 2.91 -9.52 -1.49
N MET A 109 1.88 -8.72 -1.78
CA MET A 109 1.94 -7.69 -2.80
C MET A 109 2.90 -6.57 -2.44
N LEU A 110 2.79 -6.01 -1.22
CA LEU A 110 3.64 -4.90 -0.79
C LEU A 110 5.12 -5.25 -0.73
N LEU A 111 5.44 -6.54 -0.52
CA LEU A 111 6.82 -6.97 -0.64
C LEU A 111 7.31 -7.16 -2.06
N ALA A 112 6.47 -7.74 -2.91
CA ALA A 112 6.83 -7.94 -4.31
C ALA A 112 7.14 -6.60 -4.99
N ILE A 113 6.37 -5.55 -4.66
CA ILE A 113 6.54 -4.19 -5.21
C ILE A 113 7.57 -3.33 -4.47
N ALA A 114 8.04 -3.74 -3.30
CA ALA A 114 9.09 -3.00 -2.60
C ALA A 114 10.39 -2.96 -3.44
N PRO A 115 11.23 -1.91 -3.33
CA PRO A 115 12.46 -1.78 -4.15
C PRO A 115 13.39 -2.99 -4.10
N SER A 116 13.34 -3.77 -3.01
CA SER A 116 14.11 -5.01 -2.83
C SER A 116 13.30 -6.28 -3.10
N GLY A 117 12.04 -6.16 -3.54
CA GLY A 117 11.19 -7.27 -3.93
C GLY A 117 11.44 -7.72 -5.37
N ASP A 118 10.87 -8.86 -5.73
CA ASP A 118 11.10 -9.48 -7.05
C ASP A 118 10.62 -8.59 -8.21
N LEU A 119 9.54 -7.85 -8.01
CA LEU A 119 8.93 -6.96 -9.00
C LEU A 119 9.21 -5.47 -8.75
N GLY A 120 9.83 -5.11 -7.64
CA GLY A 120 10.22 -3.73 -7.36
C GLY A 120 11.29 -3.18 -8.32
N ARG A 121 11.91 -4.05 -9.13
CA ARG A 121 12.83 -3.69 -10.22
C ARG A 121 12.14 -3.51 -11.57
N ASP A 122 10.86 -3.91 -11.70
CA ASP A 122 10.07 -3.61 -12.90
C ASP A 122 9.78 -2.10 -12.91
N PRO A 123 10.20 -1.38 -13.98
CA PRO A 123 10.09 0.08 -14.01
C PRO A 123 8.66 0.60 -13.87
N GLU A 124 7.66 -0.13 -14.38
CA GLU A 124 6.27 0.28 -14.30
C GLU A 124 5.69 0.05 -12.89
N VAL A 125 6.03 -1.07 -12.25
CA VAL A 125 5.67 -1.33 -10.86
C VAL A 125 6.33 -0.30 -9.93
N ALA A 126 7.61 -0.01 -10.13
CA ALA A 126 8.35 1.00 -9.37
C ALA A 126 7.72 2.40 -9.53
N ALA A 127 7.32 2.77 -10.75
CA ALA A 127 6.66 4.04 -11.01
C ALA A 127 5.28 4.14 -10.31
N LEU A 128 4.49 3.08 -10.32
CA LEU A 128 3.20 3.03 -9.61
C LEU A 128 3.39 3.18 -8.10
N ALA A 129 4.37 2.47 -7.52
CA ALA A 129 4.68 2.56 -6.10
C ALA A 129 5.18 3.96 -5.71
N GLU A 130 5.99 4.61 -6.57
CA GLU A 130 6.48 5.96 -6.33
C GLU A 130 5.36 7.00 -6.40
N VAL A 131 4.45 6.91 -7.38
CA VAL A 131 3.28 7.79 -7.47
C VAL A 131 2.41 7.67 -6.22
N ALA A 132 2.15 6.45 -5.74
CA ALA A 132 1.38 6.25 -4.52
C ALA A 132 2.09 6.80 -3.27
N ARG A 133 3.42 6.65 -3.20
CA ARG A 133 4.24 7.19 -2.10
C ARG A 133 4.22 8.72 -2.10
N GLU A 134 4.39 9.37 -3.25
CA GLU A 134 4.30 10.83 -3.35
C GLU A 134 2.92 11.35 -2.93
N ALA A 135 1.84 10.72 -3.37
CA ALA A 135 0.49 11.09 -2.97
C ALA A 135 0.29 10.98 -1.44
N ALA A 136 0.83 9.94 -0.81
CA ALA A 136 0.78 9.78 0.65
C ALA A 136 1.63 10.85 1.38
N ILE A 137 2.81 11.18 0.84
CA ILE A 137 3.65 12.27 1.38
C ILE A 137 2.92 13.61 1.27
N ASP A 138 2.33 13.92 0.11
CA ASP A 138 1.55 15.15 -0.10
C ASP A 138 0.42 15.27 0.91
N GLN A 139 -0.31 14.18 1.14
CA GLN A 139 -1.41 14.17 2.11
C GLN A 139 -0.93 14.41 3.55
N ILE A 140 0.16 13.77 3.97
CA ILE A 140 0.73 13.97 5.31
C ILE A 140 1.21 15.40 5.47
N VAL A 141 1.91 15.92 4.47
CA VAL A 141 2.41 17.30 4.46
C VAL A 141 1.24 18.29 4.55
N ALA A 142 0.21 18.12 3.73
CA ALA A 142 -0.97 18.99 3.74
C ALA A 142 -1.70 18.96 5.10
N ASN A 143 -1.82 17.80 5.72
CA ASN A 143 -2.49 17.64 7.00
C ASN A 143 -1.74 18.25 8.18
N HIS A 144 -0.40 18.33 8.12
CA HIS A 144 0.42 18.82 9.24
C HIS A 144 0.88 20.26 9.08
N PHE A 145 1.06 20.74 7.86
CA PHE A 145 1.64 22.07 7.59
C PHE A 145 0.70 22.99 6.81
N GLY A 146 -0.47 22.49 6.36
CA GLY A 146 -1.28 23.18 5.36
C GLY A 146 -0.67 23.07 3.94
N ALA A 147 -1.52 23.02 2.92
CA ALA A 147 -1.11 22.73 1.54
C ALA A 147 -0.16 23.78 0.93
N ALA A 148 -0.13 25.01 1.45
CA ALA A 148 0.61 26.15 0.85
C ALA A 148 1.98 26.44 1.49
N GLU A 149 2.30 25.88 2.65
CA GLU A 149 3.44 26.37 3.48
C GLU A 149 4.43 25.28 3.92
N ALA A 150 4.28 24.05 3.42
CA ALA A 150 5.17 22.98 3.86
C ALA A 150 6.60 23.19 3.33
N PRO A 151 7.60 23.23 4.21
CA PRO A 151 8.98 23.35 3.78
C PRO A 151 9.42 22.08 3.02
N PRO A 152 10.26 22.21 1.96
CA PRO A 152 10.77 21.05 1.20
C PRO A 152 11.41 19.98 2.10
N GLU A 153 12.01 20.40 3.19
CA GLU A 153 12.66 19.55 4.19
C GLU A 153 11.66 18.63 4.91
N ALA A 154 10.39 19.04 5.06
CA ALA A 154 9.36 18.18 5.63
C ALA A 154 9.13 16.95 4.76
N ARG A 155 9.15 17.10 3.43
CA ARG A 155 9.06 15.98 2.48
C ARG A 155 10.21 15.00 2.64
N LEU A 156 11.42 15.50 2.81
CA LEU A 156 12.61 14.68 3.06
C LEU A 156 12.43 13.80 4.31
N VAL A 157 11.99 14.41 5.41
CA VAL A 157 11.78 13.70 6.70
C VAL A 157 10.69 12.64 6.59
N ILE A 158 9.55 12.98 5.96
CA ILE A 158 8.45 12.06 5.78
C ILE A 158 8.83 10.91 4.83
N ARG A 159 9.56 11.19 3.73
CA ARG A 159 10.07 10.17 2.82
C ARG A 159 11.02 9.19 3.53
N ALA A 160 11.91 9.70 4.37
CA ALA A 160 12.79 8.84 5.19
C ALA A 160 11.99 7.95 6.15
N PHE A 161 10.90 8.46 6.72
CA PHE A 161 10.00 7.68 7.56
C PHE A 161 9.31 6.54 6.77
N PHE A 162 8.89 6.77 5.52
CA PHE A 162 8.37 5.69 4.67
C PHE A 162 9.37 4.56 4.48
N GLY A 163 10.65 4.88 4.26
CA GLY A 163 11.70 3.86 4.18
C GLY A 163 11.86 3.06 5.48
N LEU A 164 11.71 3.72 6.64
CA LEU A 164 11.71 3.06 7.93
C LEU A 164 10.51 2.13 8.10
N VAL A 165 9.30 2.56 7.71
CA VAL A 165 8.08 1.73 7.73
C VAL A 165 8.27 0.47 6.90
N GLU A 166 8.73 0.60 5.65
CA GLU A 166 8.96 -0.53 4.75
C GLU A 166 9.98 -1.52 5.34
N ALA A 167 11.10 -1.03 5.88
CA ALA A 167 12.13 -1.84 6.49
C ALA A 167 11.61 -2.58 7.74
N ALA A 168 10.90 -1.89 8.62
CA ALA A 168 10.36 -2.46 9.86
C ALA A 168 9.28 -3.51 9.57
N CYS A 169 8.37 -3.24 8.63
CA CYS A 169 7.35 -4.21 8.21
C CYS A 169 7.97 -5.46 7.59
N ARG A 170 9.09 -5.31 6.86
CA ARG A 170 9.83 -6.47 6.32
C ARG A 170 10.41 -7.34 7.43
N GLU A 171 11.02 -6.77 8.47
CA GLU A 171 11.52 -7.53 9.61
C GLU A 171 10.39 -8.29 10.34
N TRP A 172 9.23 -7.67 10.47
CA TRP A 172 8.07 -8.29 11.10
C TRP A 172 7.42 -9.36 10.23
N LEU A 173 6.96 -9.00 9.02
CA LEU A 173 6.10 -9.87 8.21
C LEU A 173 6.85 -11.01 7.52
N PHE A 174 8.16 -10.81 7.23
CA PHE A 174 8.94 -11.76 6.43
C PHE A 174 10.03 -12.44 7.18
N ARG A 175 10.95 -11.64 7.72
CA ARG A 175 12.09 -12.18 8.43
C ARG A 175 11.69 -12.74 9.79
N ARG A 176 10.49 -12.37 10.27
CA ARG A 176 9.96 -12.76 11.58
C ARG A 176 10.94 -12.49 12.72
N ARG A 177 11.71 -11.41 12.60
CA ARG A 177 12.69 -10.96 13.59
C ARG A 177 12.15 -9.90 14.54
N ALA A 178 10.95 -9.40 14.29
CA ALA A 178 10.24 -8.46 15.13
C ALA A 178 8.79 -8.90 15.31
N THR A 179 8.18 -8.50 16.41
CA THR A 179 6.74 -8.63 16.64
C THR A 179 6.01 -7.41 16.14
N ARG A 180 4.70 -7.52 15.90
CA ARG A 180 3.85 -6.36 15.57
C ARG A 180 3.99 -5.24 16.59
N ALA A 181 3.95 -5.57 17.89
CA ALA A 181 4.05 -4.59 18.97
C ALA A 181 5.40 -3.84 18.98
N GLN A 182 6.51 -4.53 18.66
CA GLN A 182 7.80 -3.88 18.54
C GLN A 182 7.86 -2.91 17.35
N VAL A 183 7.28 -3.28 16.20
CA VAL A 183 7.23 -2.41 15.02
C VAL A 183 6.32 -1.22 15.29
N GLU A 184 5.16 -1.44 15.89
CA GLU A 184 4.22 -0.39 16.30
C GLU A 184 4.89 0.65 17.20
N ALA A 185 5.57 0.21 18.25
CA ALA A 185 6.30 1.08 19.16
C ALA A 185 7.43 1.85 18.44
N LEU A 186 8.18 1.18 17.54
CA LEU A 186 9.23 1.80 16.74
C LEU A 186 8.65 2.91 15.85
N LEU A 187 7.57 2.64 15.11
CA LEU A 187 6.99 3.60 14.19
C LEU A 187 6.42 4.81 14.93
N ALA A 188 5.72 4.57 16.04
CA ALA A 188 5.14 5.64 16.85
C ALA A 188 6.24 6.56 17.41
N GLN A 189 7.28 6.01 18.00
CA GLN A 189 8.38 6.80 18.57
C GLN A 189 9.22 7.50 17.50
N ALA A 190 9.47 6.81 16.38
CA ALA A 190 10.27 7.36 15.28
C ALA A 190 9.60 8.60 14.66
N ILE A 191 8.30 8.57 14.36
CA ILE A 191 7.62 9.73 13.77
C ILE A 191 7.60 10.92 14.74
N LEU A 192 7.37 10.69 16.03
CA LEU A 192 7.41 11.74 17.05
C LEU A 192 8.81 12.38 17.13
N ALA A 193 9.87 11.57 17.16
CA ALA A 193 11.24 12.06 17.20
C ALA A 193 11.63 12.80 15.90
N LEU A 194 11.20 12.28 14.75
CA LEU A 194 11.47 12.92 13.44
C LEU A 194 10.81 14.31 13.36
N MET A 195 9.59 14.45 13.83
CA MET A 195 8.87 15.72 13.80
C MET A 195 9.40 16.70 14.85
N ARG A 196 9.70 16.23 16.06
CA ARG A 196 10.14 17.09 17.16
C ARG A 196 11.60 17.52 17.06
N ASP A 197 12.48 16.60 16.66
CA ASP A 197 13.93 16.78 16.77
C ASP A 197 14.62 16.88 15.39
N ALA A 198 14.32 15.97 14.46
CA ALA A 198 14.98 15.91 13.17
C ALA A 198 14.55 17.02 12.22
N LEU A 199 13.26 17.30 12.09
CA LEU A 199 12.76 18.32 11.17
C LEU A 199 13.29 19.72 11.51
N PRO A 200 13.29 20.22 12.76
CA PRO A 200 13.92 21.50 13.10
C PRO A 200 15.41 21.55 12.78
N ALA A 201 16.13 20.44 13.00
CA ALA A 201 17.57 20.35 12.68
C ALA A 201 17.84 20.44 11.17
N VAL A 202 17.02 19.75 10.35
CA VAL A 202 17.13 19.80 8.88
C VAL A 202 16.79 21.19 8.34
N LEU A 203 15.75 21.84 8.86
CA LEU A 203 15.39 23.22 8.52
C LEU A 203 16.52 24.21 8.87
N ALA A 204 17.16 24.05 10.02
CA ALA A 204 18.30 24.89 10.42
C ALA A 204 19.53 24.68 9.54
N ALA A 205 19.75 23.44 9.07
CA ALA A 205 20.84 23.14 8.15
C ALA A 205 20.62 23.79 6.76
N GLY A 206 19.40 23.71 6.21
CA GLY A 206 19.06 24.35 4.93
C GLY A 206 19.29 25.87 4.93
N LYS A 207 18.88 26.56 6.00
CA LYS A 207 19.09 28.00 6.14
C LYS A 207 20.60 28.43 6.18
N ARG A 208 21.46 27.57 6.68
CA ARG A 208 22.93 27.84 6.71
C ARG A 208 23.56 27.78 5.32
N THR A 209 23.12 26.83 4.50
CA THR A 209 23.62 26.68 3.12
C THR A 209 23.18 27.83 2.24
N SER A 210 21.95 28.33 2.37
CA SER A 210 21.42 29.46 1.61
C SER A 210 22.06 30.82 1.97
N ARG A 211 22.71 30.94 3.13
CA ARG A 211 23.44 32.15 3.54
C ARG A 211 24.92 32.17 3.11
N ALA A 212 25.44 31.03 2.65
CA ALA A 212 26.85 30.87 2.26
C ALA A 212 27.03 30.82 0.73
N ALA A 213 25.91 30.82 -0.04
CA ALA A 213 25.89 30.92 -1.50
C ALA A 213 25.44 32.34 -1.92
#